data_ffe58ef2694b11c8488620897c502cc8
#
_entry.id   ffe58ef2694b11c8488620897c502cc8
#
_cell.length_a   1.000
_cell.length_b   1.000
_cell.length_c   1.000
_cell.angle_alpha   90.00
_cell.angle_beta   90.00
_cell.angle_gamma   90.00
#
_symmetry.space_group_name_H-M   'P 1'
#
loop_
_entity.id
_entity.type
_entity.pdbx_description
1 polymer ?
#
loop_
_entity_poly.entity_id
_entity_poly.type
_entity_poly.pdbx_seq_one_letter_code
_entity_poly.pdbx_strand_id
1 'polypeptide(L)'
;VREKELKGDDNKPFFKDSRFETFRKKYQPYKDIYAQNIKSKGFADWYFETQLLGYSYSKNLKELFCNNASGYKNFREYSLLKQNDFCKAIGLVEECLIQTSRAGNKYMRISISDEHGTFNCMLCNRRNEKTLDNFLDTNDLPQENNIVVAYGQKGEDIMFVKNLKILNQSVYMKLADLK
;
A
#
# COMPACT_ATOMS: atom_id res chain seq x y z
N VAL A 1 -13.60 -9.14 -21.10
CA VAL A 1 -14.41 -9.01 -22.32
C VAL A 1 -15.27 -10.26 -22.44
N ARG A 2 -16.59 -10.11 -22.39
CA ARG A 2 -17.52 -11.26 -22.48
C ARG A 2 -17.55 -11.79 -23.90
N GLU A 3 -17.63 -13.12 -24.09
CA GLU A 3 -17.69 -13.73 -25.42
C GLU A 3 -18.78 -13.13 -26.34
N LYS A 4 -19.88 -12.64 -25.76
CA LYS A 4 -20.95 -11.95 -26.47
C LYS A 4 -20.53 -10.62 -27.12
N GLU A 5 -19.56 -9.91 -26.53
CA GLU A 5 -19.09 -8.62 -27.04
C GLU A 5 -18.12 -8.77 -28.23
N LEU A 6 -17.74 -10.00 -28.53
CA LEU A 6 -16.83 -10.34 -29.63
C LEU A 6 -17.55 -10.93 -30.84
N LYS A 7 -18.89 -10.96 -30.83
CA LYS A 7 -19.69 -11.44 -31.95
C LYS A 7 -20.38 -10.26 -32.62
N GLY A 8 -20.30 -10.19 -33.93
CA GLY A 8 -21.02 -9.23 -34.73
C GLY A 8 -22.54 -9.52 -34.77
N ASP A 9 -23.30 -8.61 -35.33
CA ASP A 9 -24.79 -8.70 -35.44
C ASP A 9 -25.27 -9.96 -36.18
N ASP A 10 -24.43 -10.56 -37.02
CA ASP A 10 -24.64 -11.81 -37.73
C ASP A 10 -24.24 -13.06 -36.97
N ASN A 11 -23.94 -12.94 -35.66
CA ASN A 11 -23.46 -14.03 -34.79
C ASN A 11 -22.11 -14.66 -35.20
N LYS A 12 -21.39 -14.07 -36.15
CA LYS A 12 -20.05 -14.51 -36.53
C LYS A 12 -19.01 -13.91 -35.55
N PRO A 13 -17.99 -14.69 -35.21
CA PRO A 13 -16.94 -14.18 -34.32
C PRO A 13 -16.17 -13.04 -35.04
N PHE A 14 -16.05 -11.90 -34.36
CA PHE A 14 -15.30 -10.72 -34.86
C PHE A 14 -13.84 -11.03 -35.15
N PHE A 15 -13.28 -12.03 -34.46
CA PHE A 15 -11.89 -12.42 -34.60
C PHE A 15 -11.77 -13.93 -34.87
N LYS A 16 -10.81 -14.29 -35.70
CA LYS A 16 -10.47 -15.70 -35.94
C LYS A 16 -9.97 -16.37 -34.66
N ASP A 17 -10.30 -17.65 -34.46
CA ASP A 17 -9.91 -18.44 -33.27
C ASP A 17 -8.39 -18.39 -33.00
N SER A 18 -7.56 -18.38 -34.07
CA SER A 18 -6.12 -18.21 -33.91
C SER A 18 -5.68 -16.95 -33.18
N ARG A 19 -6.48 -15.87 -33.27
CA ARG A 19 -6.19 -14.61 -32.60
C ARG A 19 -6.55 -14.69 -31.11
N PHE A 20 -7.62 -15.40 -30.78
CA PHE A 20 -7.98 -15.71 -29.39
C PHE A 20 -6.91 -16.57 -28.71
N GLU A 21 -6.39 -17.58 -29.42
CA GLU A 21 -5.31 -18.41 -28.87
C GLU A 21 -4.02 -17.63 -28.63
N THR A 22 -3.68 -16.71 -29.55
CA THR A 22 -2.54 -15.82 -29.35
C THR A 22 -2.72 -14.94 -28.11
N PHE A 23 -3.91 -14.37 -27.91
CA PHE A 23 -4.23 -13.61 -26.72
C PHE A 23 -4.19 -14.49 -25.47
N ARG A 24 -4.81 -15.68 -25.49
CA ARG A 24 -4.75 -16.62 -24.36
C ARG A 24 -3.32 -16.95 -23.98
N LYS A 25 -2.46 -17.30 -24.94
CA LYS A 25 -1.04 -17.59 -24.68
C LYS A 25 -0.31 -16.38 -24.09
N LYS A 26 -0.58 -15.19 -24.59
CA LYS A 26 0.02 -13.95 -24.08
C LYS A 26 -0.40 -13.67 -22.63
N TYR A 27 -1.64 -13.93 -22.27
CA TYR A 27 -2.18 -13.63 -20.92
C TYR A 27 -2.07 -14.80 -19.94
N GLN A 28 -1.75 -16.02 -20.39
CA GLN A 28 -1.63 -17.17 -19.51
C GLN A 28 -0.59 -17.00 -18.40
N PRO A 29 0.63 -16.48 -18.66
CA PRO A 29 1.61 -16.25 -17.60
C PRO A 29 1.08 -15.33 -16.49
N TYR A 30 0.30 -14.32 -16.86
CA TYR A 30 -0.31 -13.41 -15.86
C TYR A 30 -1.37 -14.13 -15.03
N LYS A 31 -2.21 -14.95 -15.65
CA LYS A 31 -3.18 -15.79 -14.94
C LYS A 31 -2.50 -16.74 -13.97
N ASP A 32 -1.40 -17.35 -14.39
CA ASP A 32 -0.66 -18.31 -13.56
C ASP A 32 -0.02 -17.62 -12.35
N ILE A 33 0.53 -16.41 -12.54
CA ILE A 33 1.04 -15.58 -11.44
C ILE A 33 -0.09 -15.20 -10.48
N TYR A 34 -1.24 -14.78 -10.98
CA TYR A 34 -2.41 -14.49 -10.14
C TYR A 34 -2.89 -15.73 -9.38
N ALA A 35 -2.95 -16.89 -10.04
CA ALA A 35 -3.36 -18.15 -9.42
C ALA A 35 -2.41 -18.61 -8.31
N GLN A 36 -1.09 -18.48 -8.54
CA GLN A 36 -0.06 -18.82 -7.57
C GLN A 36 -0.05 -17.88 -6.36
N ASN A 37 -0.48 -16.63 -6.54
CA ASN A 37 -0.44 -15.58 -5.54
C ASN A 37 -1.85 -15.10 -5.16
N ILE A 38 -2.80 -16.01 -5.07
CA ILE A 38 -4.22 -15.68 -4.83
C ILE A 38 -4.44 -14.86 -3.54
N LYS A 39 -3.56 -15.05 -2.52
CA LYS A 39 -3.55 -14.24 -1.30
C LYS A 39 -3.19 -12.77 -1.56
N SER A 40 -2.46 -12.52 -2.63
CA SER A 40 -2.00 -11.19 -3.02
C SER A 40 -2.86 -10.54 -4.10
N LYS A 41 -3.83 -11.28 -4.66
CA LYS A 41 -4.70 -10.77 -5.72
C LYS A 41 -5.44 -9.52 -5.29
N GLY A 42 -6.03 -9.52 -4.11
CA GLY A 42 -6.74 -8.35 -3.58
C GLY A 42 -5.85 -7.12 -3.50
N PHE A 43 -4.58 -7.32 -3.15
CA PHE A 43 -3.60 -6.24 -3.12
C PHE A 43 -3.22 -5.76 -4.53
N ALA A 44 -3.00 -6.67 -5.46
CA ALA A 44 -2.71 -6.31 -6.84
C ALA A 44 -3.87 -5.53 -7.47
N ASP A 45 -5.11 -5.97 -7.26
CA ASP A 45 -6.31 -5.27 -7.71
C ASP A 45 -6.36 -3.85 -7.11
N TRP A 46 -6.17 -3.71 -5.80
CA TRP A 46 -6.10 -2.42 -5.10
C TRP A 46 -5.00 -1.51 -5.66
N TYR A 47 -3.79 -2.05 -5.83
CA TYR A 47 -2.65 -1.28 -6.33
C TYR A 47 -2.90 -0.76 -7.75
N PHE A 48 -3.34 -1.63 -8.66
CA PHE A 48 -3.60 -1.22 -10.04
C PHE A 48 -4.80 -0.27 -10.15
N GLU A 49 -5.86 -0.46 -9.37
CA GLU A 49 -6.96 0.49 -9.30
C GLU A 49 -6.46 1.86 -8.86
N THR A 50 -5.68 1.92 -7.80
CA THR A 50 -5.11 3.18 -7.29
C THR A 50 -4.21 3.85 -8.32
N GLN A 51 -3.36 3.10 -9.02
CA GLN A 51 -2.49 3.64 -10.06
C GLN A 51 -3.23 4.12 -11.31
N LEU A 52 -4.28 3.41 -11.72
CA LEU A 52 -5.00 3.71 -12.96
C LEU A 52 -6.15 4.71 -12.77
N LEU A 53 -6.82 4.67 -11.64
CA LEU A 53 -8.01 5.45 -11.35
C LEU A 53 -7.79 6.56 -10.32
N GLY A 54 -6.63 6.56 -9.64
CA GLY A 54 -6.33 7.47 -8.54
C GLY A 54 -6.97 7.07 -7.21
N TYR A 55 -7.79 6.01 -7.18
CA TYR A 55 -8.43 5.49 -5.97
C TYR A 55 -8.72 3.99 -6.12
N SER A 56 -8.86 3.29 -5.01
CA SER A 56 -9.29 1.89 -5.01
C SER A 56 -10.82 1.80 -4.86
N TYR A 57 -11.41 1.01 -5.74
CA TYR A 57 -12.85 0.75 -5.77
C TYR A 57 -13.23 -0.55 -5.06
N SER A 58 -12.39 -1.57 -5.19
CA SER A 58 -12.73 -2.93 -4.77
C SER A 58 -12.46 -3.20 -3.30
N LYS A 59 -11.41 -2.61 -2.70
CA LYS A 59 -11.03 -2.86 -1.31
C LYS A 59 -10.22 -1.72 -0.71
N ASN A 60 -10.29 -1.61 0.62
CA ASN A 60 -9.45 -0.70 1.39
C ASN A 60 -8.13 -1.38 1.78
N LEU A 61 -7.07 -0.59 1.87
CA LEU A 61 -5.75 -1.07 2.28
C LEU A 61 -5.80 -1.75 3.66
N LYS A 62 -6.56 -1.21 4.59
CA LYS A 62 -6.80 -1.80 5.90
C LYS A 62 -7.40 -3.21 5.81
N GLU A 63 -8.37 -3.44 4.94
CA GLU A 63 -9.03 -4.75 4.78
C GLU A 63 -8.10 -5.80 4.18
N LEU A 64 -7.16 -5.37 3.35
CA LEU A 64 -6.23 -6.29 2.68
C LEU A 64 -5.19 -6.87 3.64
N PHE A 65 -4.75 -6.08 4.62
CA PHE A 65 -3.63 -6.45 5.50
C PHE A 65 -4.03 -6.72 6.95
N CYS A 66 -5.26 -6.35 7.33
CA CYS A 66 -5.72 -6.46 8.70
C CYS A 66 -6.86 -7.48 8.78
N ASN A 67 -6.55 -8.67 9.21
CA ASN A 67 -7.58 -9.61 9.68
C ASN A 67 -8.25 -8.99 10.91
N ASN A 68 -9.44 -8.47 10.81
CA ASN A 68 -10.40 -8.06 11.87
C ASN A 68 -9.84 -7.74 13.28
N ALA A 69 -8.53 -7.82 13.47
CA ALA A 69 -7.86 -7.72 14.75
C ALA A 69 -7.38 -6.31 14.99
N SER A 70 -8.11 -5.65 15.81
CA SER A 70 -7.63 -4.77 16.86
C SER A 70 -6.56 -3.73 16.51
N GLY A 71 -6.99 -2.50 16.40
CA GLY A 71 -6.11 -1.34 16.55
C GLY A 71 -5.68 -0.65 15.27
N TYR A 72 -5.93 -1.22 14.11
CA TYR A 72 -5.69 -0.53 12.85
C TYR A 72 -6.79 0.50 12.56
N LYS A 73 -6.37 1.71 12.23
CA LYS A 73 -7.24 2.83 11.90
C LYS A 73 -6.97 3.30 10.48
N ASN A 74 -8.01 3.55 9.71
CA ASN A 74 -7.89 4.34 8.49
C ASN A 74 -7.79 5.83 8.88
N PHE A 75 -7.46 6.69 7.91
CA PHE A 75 -7.27 8.12 8.19
C PHE A 75 -8.51 8.78 8.80
N ARG A 76 -9.71 8.43 8.35
CA ARG A 76 -10.96 8.95 8.91
C ARG A 76 -11.15 8.55 10.38
N GLU A 77 -10.90 7.29 10.72
CA GLU A 77 -10.95 6.82 12.11
C GLU A 77 -9.85 7.45 12.97
N TYR A 78 -8.65 7.62 12.39
CA TYR A 78 -7.54 8.30 13.06
C TYR A 78 -7.85 9.75 13.38
N SER A 79 -8.50 10.48 12.48
CA SER A 79 -8.84 11.88 12.68
C SER A 79 -9.76 12.09 13.89
N LEU A 80 -10.59 11.10 14.21
CA LEU A 80 -11.53 11.11 15.34
C LEU A 80 -10.88 10.71 16.68
N LEU A 81 -9.65 10.19 16.69
CA LEU A 81 -8.96 9.85 17.93
C LEU A 81 -8.63 11.10 18.72
N LYS A 82 -8.56 10.95 20.03
CA LYS A 82 -8.05 12.00 20.92
C LYS A 82 -6.53 12.10 20.83
N GLN A 83 -6.02 13.26 21.16
CA GLN A 83 -4.58 13.45 21.31
C GLN A 83 -4.04 12.48 22.38
N ASN A 84 -2.88 11.90 22.11
CA ASN A 84 -2.21 10.88 22.90
C ASN A 84 -2.81 9.46 22.82
N ASP A 85 -3.89 9.22 22.08
CA ASP A 85 -4.36 7.86 21.82
C ASP A 85 -3.36 7.10 20.94
N PHE A 86 -3.19 5.82 21.23
CA PHE A 86 -2.37 4.92 20.43
C PHE A 86 -3.18 4.30 19.31
N CYS A 87 -2.57 4.20 18.15
CA CYS A 87 -3.17 3.52 17.00
C CYS A 87 -2.12 2.85 16.10
N LYS A 88 -2.59 1.98 15.25
CA LYS A 88 -1.85 1.44 14.12
C LYS A 88 -2.48 1.99 12.84
N ALA A 89 -1.64 2.52 11.95
CA ALA A 89 -2.03 2.93 10.62
C ALA A 89 -1.29 2.08 9.59
N ILE A 90 -1.95 1.80 8.48
CA ILE A 90 -1.33 1.19 7.31
C ILE A 90 -1.55 2.14 6.15
N GLY A 91 -0.50 2.39 5.36
CA GLY A 91 -0.58 3.32 4.25
C GLY A 91 0.53 3.12 3.24
N LEU A 92 0.33 3.76 2.11
CA LEU A 92 1.31 3.89 1.04
C LEU A 92 2.21 5.09 1.34
N VAL A 93 3.51 4.92 1.24
CA VAL A 93 4.47 6.01 1.42
C VAL A 93 4.37 6.97 0.24
N GLU A 94 4.07 8.23 0.53
CA GLU A 94 4.11 9.33 -0.43
C GLU A 94 5.47 10.02 -0.39
N GLU A 95 5.98 10.27 0.81
CA GLU A 95 7.26 10.95 1.01
C GLU A 95 7.92 10.43 2.30
N CYS A 96 9.23 10.31 2.26
CA CYS A 96 10.04 9.99 3.44
C CYS A 96 11.32 10.81 3.45
N LEU A 97 11.53 11.60 4.50
CA LEU A 97 12.69 12.51 4.64
C LEU A 97 13.32 12.38 6.02
N ILE A 98 14.65 12.35 6.06
CA ILE A 98 15.42 12.55 7.30
C ILE A 98 15.75 14.03 7.43
N GLN A 99 15.39 14.59 8.57
CA GLN A 99 15.62 15.99 8.89
C GLN A 99 16.33 16.13 10.23
N THR A 100 16.89 17.31 10.46
CA THR A 100 17.53 17.65 11.73
C THR A 100 16.80 18.83 12.37
N SER A 101 16.42 18.67 13.62
CA SER A 101 15.76 19.73 14.38
C SER A 101 16.76 20.86 14.71
N ARG A 102 16.23 22.02 15.15
CA ARG A 102 17.08 23.14 15.61
C ARG A 102 18.02 22.76 16.76
N ALA A 103 17.65 21.75 17.55
CA ALA A 103 18.46 21.22 18.64
C ALA A 103 19.48 20.15 18.20
N GLY A 104 19.66 19.93 16.89
CA GLY A 104 20.60 18.96 16.34
C GLY A 104 20.11 17.50 16.35
N ASN A 105 18.88 17.22 16.79
CA ASN A 105 18.34 15.87 16.82
C ASN A 105 17.79 15.45 15.47
N LYS A 106 18.22 14.30 14.97
CA LYS A 106 17.68 13.70 13.75
C LYS A 106 16.27 13.14 13.97
N TYR A 107 15.41 13.27 12.99
CA TYR A 107 14.11 12.64 12.94
C TYR A 107 13.75 12.29 11.50
N MET A 108 12.94 11.27 11.33
CA MET A 108 12.37 10.87 10.04
C MET A 108 10.92 11.35 9.98
N ARG A 109 10.63 12.16 8.99
CA ARG A 109 9.27 12.53 8.61
C ARG A 109 8.83 11.63 7.47
N ILE A 110 7.67 11.01 7.61
CA ILE A 110 7.08 10.15 6.59
C ILE A 110 5.60 10.48 6.44
N SER A 111 5.18 10.68 5.22
CA SER A 111 3.77 10.84 4.84
C SER A 111 3.29 9.53 4.24
N ILE A 112 2.25 8.97 4.83
CA ILE A 112 1.61 7.74 4.35
C ILE A 112 0.15 7.99 4.08
N SER A 113 -0.37 7.49 2.98
CA SER A 113 -1.77 7.67 2.58
C SER A 113 -2.55 6.37 2.57
N ASP A 114 -3.83 6.49 2.85
CA ASP A 114 -4.84 5.48 2.56
C ASP A 114 -5.94 6.09 1.68
N GLU A 115 -7.02 5.36 1.45
CA GLU A 115 -8.16 5.79 0.62
C GLU A 115 -8.93 7.00 1.18
N HIS A 116 -8.61 7.41 2.42
CA HIS A 116 -9.34 8.46 3.15
C HIS A 116 -8.51 9.70 3.43
N GLY A 117 -7.19 9.63 3.26
CA GLY A 117 -6.29 10.76 3.46
C GLY A 117 -4.88 10.37 3.85
N THR A 118 -4.10 11.38 4.24
CA THR A 118 -2.66 11.26 4.50
C THR A 118 -2.34 11.45 5.97
N PHE A 119 -1.62 10.49 6.54
CA PHE A 119 -1.07 10.57 7.88
C PHE A 119 0.33 11.20 7.81
N ASN A 120 0.53 12.28 8.51
CA ASN A 120 1.86 12.82 8.76
C ASN A 120 2.46 12.08 9.98
N CYS A 121 3.54 11.37 9.76
CA CYS A 121 4.18 10.56 10.78
C CYS A 121 5.59 11.09 11.08
N MET A 122 6.01 10.99 12.34
CA MET A 122 7.36 11.33 12.76
C MET A 122 7.96 10.22 13.62
N LEU A 123 9.12 9.73 13.21
CA LEU A 123 9.93 8.79 13.95
C LEU A 123 11.20 9.49 14.43
N CYS A 124 11.43 9.51 15.73
CA CYS A 124 12.58 10.17 16.33
C CYS A 124 13.11 9.37 17.52
N ASN A 125 14.37 9.57 17.85
CA ASN A 125 14.93 9.08 19.10
C ASN A 125 14.35 9.88 20.26
N ARG A 126 14.02 9.19 21.34
CA ARG A 126 13.61 9.78 22.62
C ARG A 126 14.70 9.50 23.66
N ARG A 127 14.61 10.20 24.81
CA ARG A 127 15.64 10.17 25.85
C ARG A 127 16.14 8.77 26.24
N ASN A 128 15.25 7.75 26.19
CA ASN A 128 15.55 6.36 26.56
C ASN A 128 15.24 5.35 25.43
N GLU A 129 14.87 5.79 24.24
CA GLU A 129 14.45 4.93 23.13
C GLU A 129 15.13 5.41 21.83
N LYS A 130 16.03 4.59 21.30
CA LYS A 130 16.69 4.83 20.00
C LYS A 130 15.85 4.32 18.84
N THR A 131 14.60 4.75 18.77
CA THR A 131 13.63 4.22 17.82
C THR A 131 14.02 4.46 16.37
N LEU A 132 14.53 5.66 16.05
CA LEU A 132 15.00 5.98 14.71
C LEU A 132 16.29 5.24 14.36
N ASP A 133 17.26 5.24 15.26
CA ASP A 133 18.55 4.57 15.01
C ASP A 133 18.34 3.07 14.81
N ASN A 134 17.57 2.42 15.69
CA ASN A 134 17.23 1.00 15.57
C ASN A 134 16.50 0.67 14.28
N PHE A 135 15.65 1.58 13.80
CA PHE A 135 14.97 1.39 12.51
C PHE A 135 15.97 1.47 11.36
N LEU A 136 16.84 2.47 11.34
CA LEU A 136 17.83 2.69 10.28
C LEU A 136 18.92 1.61 10.26
N ASP A 137 19.25 1.01 11.40
CA ASP A 137 20.23 -0.07 11.50
C ASP A 137 19.71 -1.38 10.87
N THR A 138 18.40 -1.56 10.77
CA THR A 138 17.78 -2.81 10.34
C THR A 138 16.99 -2.70 9.05
N ASN A 139 16.70 -1.49 8.58
CA ASN A 139 15.87 -1.25 7.40
C ASN A 139 16.46 -0.14 6.54
N ASP A 140 16.26 -0.25 5.25
CA ASP A 140 16.44 0.87 4.34
C ASP A 140 15.34 1.93 4.55
N LEU A 141 15.59 3.14 4.07
CA LEU A 141 14.57 4.19 4.09
C LEU A 141 13.35 3.77 3.26
N PRO A 142 12.15 3.95 3.80
CA PRO A 142 10.93 3.73 3.03
C PRO A 142 10.94 4.57 1.75
N GLN A 143 10.74 3.91 0.63
CA GLN A 143 10.64 4.55 -0.68
C GLN A 143 9.18 4.88 -1.00
N GLU A 144 8.97 5.83 -1.89
CA GLU A 144 7.66 6.09 -2.47
C GLU A 144 6.99 4.81 -2.96
N ASN A 145 5.71 4.67 -2.75
CA ASN A 145 4.91 3.47 -3.03
C ASN A 145 5.23 2.23 -2.18
N ASN A 146 6.10 2.33 -1.17
CA ASN A 146 6.19 1.28 -0.18
C ASN A 146 4.94 1.25 0.71
N ILE A 147 4.48 0.06 1.09
CA ILE A 147 3.45 -0.08 2.11
C ILE A 147 4.09 -0.23 3.46
N VAL A 148 3.68 0.59 4.38
CA VAL A 148 4.18 0.59 5.75
C VAL A 148 3.05 0.48 6.76
N VAL A 149 3.39 -0.14 7.88
CA VAL A 149 2.57 -0.12 9.09
C VAL A 149 3.26 0.76 10.11
N ALA A 150 2.60 1.81 10.53
CA ALA A 150 3.03 2.70 11.59
C ALA A 150 2.22 2.42 12.86
N TYR A 151 2.92 2.22 13.98
CA TYR A 151 2.32 2.17 15.30
C TYR A 151 2.83 3.34 16.11
N GLY A 152 1.92 4.14 16.64
CA GLY A 152 2.31 5.34 17.34
C GLY A 152 1.18 5.99 18.10
N GLN A 153 1.46 7.19 18.56
CA GLN A 153 0.58 8.02 19.37
C GLN A 153 0.14 9.23 18.55
N LYS A 154 -1.15 9.53 18.56
CA LYS A 154 -1.68 10.72 17.89
C LYS A 154 -1.19 11.99 18.59
N GLY A 155 -0.55 12.87 17.84
CA GLY A 155 -0.32 14.25 18.21
C GLY A 155 -1.46 15.15 17.72
N GLU A 156 -1.22 16.42 17.60
CA GLU A 156 -2.19 17.36 17.03
C GLU A 156 -2.34 17.13 15.52
N ASP A 157 -1.29 17.38 14.75
CA ASP A 157 -1.28 17.23 13.30
C ASP A 157 -0.33 16.12 12.81
N ILE A 158 0.29 15.38 13.72
CA ILE A 158 1.32 14.40 13.42
C ILE A 158 1.18 13.17 14.32
N MET A 159 1.44 11.99 13.75
CA MET A 159 1.57 10.76 14.51
C MET A 159 3.02 10.58 14.97
N PHE A 160 3.25 10.49 16.26
CA PHE A 160 4.54 10.13 16.83
C PHE A 160 4.73 8.62 16.80
N VAL A 161 5.49 8.14 15.81
CA VAL A 161 5.67 6.71 15.57
C VAL A 161 6.64 6.12 16.58
N LYS A 162 6.26 4.98 17.18
CA LYS A 162 7.09 4.14 18.04
C LYS A 162 7.66 2.92 17.33
N ASN A 163 6.93 2.43 16.33
CA ASN A 163 7.35 1.31 15.53
C ASN A 163 6.87 1.51 14.09
N LEU A 164 7.77 1.32 13.14
CA LEU A 164 7.51 1.37 11.71
C LEU A 164 7.96 0.06 11.10
N LYS A 165 7.12 -0.54 10.28
CA LYS A 165 7.43 -1.77 9.56
C LYS A 165 7.12 -1.58 8.08
N ILE A 166 8.11 -1.82 7.23
CA ILE A 166 7.92 -1.90 5.78
C ILE A 166 7.39 -3.29 5.45
N LEU A 167 6.27 -3.36 4.73
CA LEU A 167 5.72 -4.64 4.28
C LEU A 167 6.44 -5.09 3.01
N ASN A 168 6.74 -6.39 2.95
CA ASN A 168 7.40 -6.95 1.79
C ASN A 168 6.47 -6.95 0.58
N GLN A 169 6.89 -6.27 -0.46
CA GLN A 169 6.12 -6.02 -1.67
C GLN A 169 6.47 -6.98 -2.81
N SER A 170 7.28 -8.00 -2.56
CA SER A 170 7.88 -8.86 -3.60
C SER A 170 6.87 -9.50 -4.57
N VAL A 171 5.62 -9.63 -4.15
CA VAL A 171 4.59 -10.29 -4.97
C VAL A 171 3.95 -9.33 -5.97
N TYR A 172 3.59 -8.11 -5.53
CA TYR A 172 2.93 -7.17 -6.45
C TYR A 172 3.93 -6.41 -7.34
N MET A 173 5.16 -6.24 -6.89
CA MET A 173 6.22 -5.71 -7.77
C MET A 173 6.41 -6.60 -9.00
N LYS A 174 6.38 -7.92 -8.82
CA LYS A 174 6.40 -8.86 -9.96
C LYS A 174 5.20 -8.68 -10.90
N LEU A 175 4.04 -8.30 -10.39
CA LEU A 175 2.86 -8.01 -11.20
C LEU A 175 2.96 -6.65 -11.89
N ALA A 176 3.59 -5.67 -11.28
CA ALA A 176 3.84 -4.35 -11.86
C ALA A 176 4.89 -4.40 -12.99
N ASP A 177 5.90 -5.26 -12.86
CA ASP A 177 6.96 -5.46 -13.87
C ASP A 177 6.48 -6.20 -15.13
N LEU A 178 5.25 -6.71 -15.11
CA LEU A 178 4.63 -7.42 -16.23
C LEU A 178 3.92 -6.48 -17.24
N LYS A 179 4.33 -5.23 -17.34
CA LYS A 179 3.81 -4.26 -18.34
C LYS A 179 4.03 -4.67 -19.77
#